data_967c8b5614d808c09d19e4799c718b72
#
_entry.id   967c8b5614d808c09d19e4799c718b72
#
_cell.length_a   1.000
_cell.length_b   1.000
_cell.length_c   1.000
_cell.angle_alpha   90.00
_cell.angle_beta   90.00
_cell.angle_gamma   90.00
#
_symmetry.space_group_name_H-M   'P 1'
#
loop_
_entity.id
_entity.type
_entity.pdbx_description
1 polymer ?
#
loop_
_entity_poly.entity_id
_entity_poly.type
_entity_poly.pdbx_seq_one_letter_code
_entity_poly.pdbx_strand_id
1 'polypeptide(L)'
;MPTACVAHAGSAAWERLPEALALLRPRFGRVPVYPAGDPGDAETLAAELAAEVDVLVVFGGDGTVHEVANGLPLGGDGPLVALLPAGTGNDLARALGLPPDPVAAATELAGARPRALDLLDCGPRRAANGVNAGFAAAATDVLSRPVKKALGPAAYLVGGLRAGVNPPTWPARVEVDGRVVEGEALAVVVGNGGSFGGGRWLIPDADVGDGLLDVLVVPAGVSKARLARHLARDRRLPGDLPRLRGPAATVVTDMPCRLDGEPFPTPGSVTVLPGAWRVLAPA
;
A
#
# COMPACT_ATOMS: atom_id res chain seq x y z
N MET A 1 7.09 -9.65 26.32
CA MET A 1 6.66 -10.10 24.97
C MET A 1 7.90 -10.18 24.11
N PRO A 2 8.28 -11.35 23.57
CA PRO A 2 9.34 -11.45 22.57
C PRO A 2 9.04 -10.52 21.40
N THR A 3 10.01 -9.68 21.06
CA THR A 3 9.81 -8.63 20.04
C THR A 3 11.05 -8.53 19.17
N ALA A 4 10.88 -8.35 17.87
CA ALA A 4 11.95 -8.09 16.91
C ALA A 4 11.58 -6.94 15.98
N CYS A 5 12.58 -6.33 15.35
CA CYS A 5 12.40 -5.30 14.33
C CYS A 5 13.06 -5.75 13.02
N VAL A 6 12.28 -5.94 11.97
CA VAL A 6 12.79 -6.01 10.60
C VAL A 6 12.91 -4.59 10.08
N ALA A 7 14.12 -4.19 9.68
CA ALA A 7 14.42 -2.82 9.37
C ALA A 7 15.11 -2.68 8.00
N HIS A 8 14.54 -1.89 7.09
CA HIS A 8 15.14 -1.59 5.79
C HIS A 8 16.40 -0.75 5.95
N ALA A 9 17.57 -1.36 5.73
CA ALA A 9 18.87 -0.74 5.94
C ALA A 9 19.15 0.47 5.01
N GLY A 10 18.55 0.49 3.83
CA GLY A 10 18.66 1.59 2.85
C GLY A 10 17.71 2.76 3.09
N SER A 11 16.95 2.77 4.19
CA SER A 11 16.03 3.86 4.50
C SER A 11 16.76 5.17 4.79
N ALA A 12 16.29 6.27 4.20
CA ALA A 12 16.78 7.61 4.53
C ALA A 12 16.50 8.02 6.00
N ALA A 13 15.58 7.33 6.67
CA ALA A 13 15.23 7.54 8.07
C ALA A 13 16.00 6.61 9.03
N TRP A 14 17.00 5.86 8.55
CA TRP A 14 17.74 4.87 9.34
C TRP A 14 18.26 5.42 10.67
N GLU A 15 18.81 6.63 10.67
CA GLU A 15 19.35 7.28 11.87
C GLU A 15 18.28 7.58 12.94
N ARG A 16 16.98 7.56 12.55
CA ARG A 16 15.85 7.77 13.47
C ARG A 16 15.40 6.48 14.18
N LEU A 17 15.84 5.32 13.69
CA LEU A 17 15.42 4.02 14.23
C LEU A 17 15.73 3.85 15.71
N PRO A 18 16.95 4.18 16.23
CA PRO A 18 17.25 4.04 17.65
C PRO A 18 16.33 4.86 18.56
N GLU A 19 16.01 6.09 18.16
CA GLU A 19 15.09 6.98 18.87
C GLU A 19 13.66 6.40 18.90
N ALA A 20 13.15 5.95 17.75
CA ALA A 20 11.84 5.33 17.65
C ALA A 20 11.72 4.07 18.52
N LEU A 21 12.72 3.19 18.48
CA LEU A 21 12.74 1.98 19.31
C LEU A 21 12.84 2.28 20.80
N ALA A 22 13.53 3.37 21.19
CA ALA A 22 13.60 3.80 22.59
C ALA A 22 12.20 4.15 23.15
N LEU A 23 11.33 4.75 22.36
CA LEU A 23 9.93 5.06 22.73
C LEU A 23 9.06 3.80 22.90
N LEU A 24 9.40 2.71 22.20
CA LEU A 24 8.67 1.43 22.28
C LEU A 24 9.15 0.55 23.44
N ARG A 25 10.34 0.79 24.01
CA ARG A 25 10.92 -0.01 25.10
C ARG A 25 10.05 -0.16 26.35
N PRO A 26 9.34 0.88 26.83
CA PRO A 26 8.48 0.73 28.00
C PRO A 26 7.38 -0.30 27.82
N ARG A 27 6.92 -0.47 26.57
CA ARG A 27 5.85 -1.41 26.23
C ARG A 27 6.36 -2.80 25.86
N PHE A 28 7.43 -2.88 25.07
CA PHE A 28 7.89 -4.14 24.44
C PHE A 28 9.23 -4.64 24.95
N GLY A 29 9.91 -3.89 25.82
CA GLY A 29 11.25 -4.23 26.30
C GLY A 29 12.33 -4.02 25.23
N ARG A 30 13.33 -4.90 25.22
CA ARG A 30 14.40 -4.85 24.20
C ARG A 30 13.85 -5.32 22.86
N VAL A 31 14.13 -4.56 21.80
CA VAL A 31 13.75 -4.87 20.43
C VAL A 31 15.03 -5.09 19.60
N PRO A 32 15.47 -6.33 19.38
CA PRO A 32 16.56 -6.63 18.46
C PRO A 32 16.23 -6.19 17.04
N VAL A 33 17.23 -5.69 16.31
CA VAL A 33 17.08 -5.20 14.94
C VAL A 33 17.71 -6.19 13.97
N TYR A 34 16.96 -6.58 12.96
CA TYR A 34 17.35 -7.43 11.85
C TYR A 34 17.31 -6.57 10.57
N PRO A 35 18.49 -6.16 10.06
CA PRO A 35 18.54 -5.33 8.86
C PRO A 35 18.19 -6.13 7.60
N ALA A 36 17.30 -5.59 6.78
CA ALA A 36 16.96 -6.06 5.44
C ALA A 36 17.59 -5.11 4.42
N GLY A 37 18.53 -5.59 3.61
CA GLY A 37 19.30 -4.78 2.66
C GLY A 37 18.92 -5.06 1.21
N ASP A 38 18.70 -6.32 0.89
CA ASP A 38 18.40 -6.79 -0.46
C ASP A 38 16.90 -7.13 -0.64
N PRO A 39 16.39 -7.12 -1.87
CA PRO A 39 15.03 -7.55 -2.15
C PRO A 39 14.77 -9.00 -1.68
N GLY A 40 13.69 -9.21 -0.93
CA GLY A 40 13.30 -10.49 -0.35
C GLY A 40 13.83 -10.75 1.07
N ASP A 41 14.77 -9.92 1.57
CA ASP A 41 15.29 -10.08 2.94
C ASP A 41 14.19 -9.91 3.98
N ALA A 42 13.33 -8.90 3.83
CA ALA A 42 12.27 -8.65 4.79
C ALA A 42 11.20 -9.75 4.79
N GLU A 43 10.96 -10.39 3.64
CA GLU A 43 10.08 -11.55 3.53
C GLU A 43 10.65 -12.75 4.28
N THR A 44 11.94 -13.06 4.05
CA THR A 44 12.65 -14.16 4.70
C THR A 44 12.71 -13.95 6.23
N LEU A 45 13.13 -12.77 6.67
CA LEU A 45 13.21 -12.43 8.09
C LEU A 45 11.84 -12.49 8.77
N ALA A 46 10.80 -12.03 8.10
CA ALA A 46 9.43 -12.09 8.63
C ALA A 46 8.97 -13.54 8.81
N ALA A 47 9.25 -14.42 7.86
CA ALA A 47 8.93 -15.84 7.94
C ALA A 47 9.69 -16.55 9.09
N GLU A 48 11.00 -16.28 9.22
CA GLU A 48 11.84 -16.86 10.27
C GLU A 48 11.40 -16.40 11.67
N LEU A 49 11.11 -15.11 11.85
CA LEU A 49 10.76 -14.52 13.13
C LEU A 49 9.31 -14.78 13.54
N ALA A 50 8.44 -15.16 12.61
CA ALA A 50 7.00 -15.28 12.86
C ALA A 50 6.62 -16.17 14.05
N ALA A 51 7.37 -17.27 14.25
CA ALA A 51 7.15 -18.21 15.36
C ALA A 51 7.93 -17.86 16.62
N GLU A 52 8.86 -16.92 16.56
CA GLU A 52 9.77 -16.59 17.63
C GLU A 52 9.36 -15.36 18.45
N VAL A 53 8.49 -14.50 17.86
CA VAL A 53 8.11 -13.22 18.45
C VAL A 53 6.60 -13.04 18.59
N ASP A 54 6.19 -12.36 19.65
CA ASP A 54 4.81 -11.92 19.84
C ASP A 54 4.51 -10.62 19.07
N VAL A 55 5.56 -9.81 18.84
CA VAL A 55 5.46 -8.52 18.15
C VAL A 55 6.58 -8.39 17.13
N LEU A 56 6.19 -8.08 15.89
CA LEU A 56 7.11 -7.73 14.81
C LEU A 56 7.00 -6.24 14.49
N VAL A 57 8.05 -5.49 14.81
CA VAL A 57 8.19 -4.09 14.39
C VAL A 57 8.73 -4.08 12.96
N VAL A 58 8.09 -3.34 12.08
CA VAL A 58 8.49 -3.18 10.67
C VAL A 58 8.91 -1.75 10.44
N PHE A 59 10.21 -1.51 10.29
CA PHE A 59 10.78 -0.20 9.97
C PHE A 59 11.10 -0.15 8.47
N GLY A 60 10.27 0.52 7.71
CA GLY A 60 10.43 0.59 6.25
C GLY A 60 9.32 1.34 5.54
N GLY A 61 9.35 1.29 4.21
CA GLY A 61 8.31 1.82 3.33
C GLY A 61 7.37 0.72 2.84
N ASP A 62 6.58 1.06 1.81
CA ASP A 62 5.56 0.15 1.23
C ASP A 62 6.16 -1.16 0.72
N GLY A 63 7.36 -1.13 0.11
CA GLY A 63 8.06 -2.34 -0.33
C GLY A 63 8.43 -3.29 0.82
N THR A 64 8.94 -2.75 1.94
CA THR A 64 9.24 -3.57 3.13
C THR A 64 7.98 -4.18 3.71
N VAL A 65 6.88 -3.41 3.76
CA VAL A 65 5.58 -3.90 4.21
C VAL A 65 5.04 -4.99 3.28
N HIS A 66 5.20 -4.82 1.97
CA HIS A 66 4.83 -5.82 0.97
C HIS A 66 5.59 -7.14 1.16
N GLU A 67 6.92 -7.09 1.36
CA GLU A 67 7.72 -8.28 1.63
C GLU A 67 7.27 -8.96 2.92
N VAL A 68 7.11 -8.22 4.01
CA VAL A 68 6.61 -8.76 5.29
C VAL A 68 5.22 -9.38 5.12
N ALA A 69 4.33 -8.80 4.30
CA ALA A 69 3.00 -9.36 4.03
C ALA A 69 3.06 -10.72 3.32
N ASN A 70 4.12 -10.98 2.60
CA ASN A 70 4.33 -12.23 1.91
C ASN A 70 5.10 -13.26 2.76
N GLY A 71 5.89 -12.83 3.73
CA GLY A 71 6.63 -13.70 4.66
C GLY A 71 5.82 -14.17 5.86
N LEU A 72 4.94 -13.33 6.41
CA LEU A 72 4.17 -13.70 7.61
C LEU A 72 3.08 -14.72 7.32
N PRO A 73 2.78 -15.63 8.28
CA PRO A 73 1.63 -16.53 8.19
C PRO A 73 0.33 -15.72 8.21
N LEU A 74 -0.72 -16.31 7.63
CA LEU A 74 -2.06 -15.77 7.64
C LEU A 74 -2.82 -16.22 8.89
N GLY A 75 -3.75 -15.38 9.32
CA GLY A 75 -4.63 -15.68 10.46
C GLY A 75 -4.08 -15.20 11.80
N GLY A 76 -4.85 -15.45 12.86
CA GLY A 76 -4.57 -14.91 14.19
C GLY A 76 -3.31 -15.41 14.91
N ASP A 77 -2.62 -16.40 14.36
CA ASP A 77 -1.46 -17.07 14.98
C ASP A 77 -0.12 -16.33 14.71
N GLY A 78 -0.13 -15.34 13.82
CA GLY A 78 1.06 -14.51 13.54
C GLY A 78 1.31 -13.46 14.61
N PRO A 79 2.52 -12.85 14.62
CA PRO A 79 2.89 -11.78 15.53
C PRO A 79 2.00 -10.54 15.33
N LEU A 80 1.87 -9.74 16.39
CA LEU A 80 1.28 -8.41 16.29
C LEU A 80 2.24 -7.48 15.54
N VAL A 81 1.80 -6.90 14.42
CA VAL A 81 2.65 -6.04 13.59
C VAL A 81 2.57 -4.59 14.07
N ALA A 82 3.73 -3.93 14.20
CA ALA A 82 3.86 -2.52 14.52
C ALA A 82 4.64 -1.81 13.40
N LEU A 83 4.02 -0.85 12.70
CA LEU A 83 4.66 -0.17 11.59
C LEU A 83 5.38 1.11 12.03
N LEU A 84 6.65 1.22 11.72
CA LEU A 84 7.45 2.44 11.80
C LEU A 84 7.74 2.95 10.38
N PRO A 85 6.96 3.91 9.88
CA PRO A 85 7.06 4.40 8.50
C PRO A 85 8.42 5.03 8.24
N ALA A 86 9.15 4.51 7.26
CA ALA A 86 10.51 4.98 6.95
C ALA A 86 10.75 5.09 5.42
N GLY A 87 9.68 5.03 4.63
CA GLY A 87 9.67 5.21 3.18
C GLY A 87 9.14 6.57 2.76
N THR A 88 8.99 6.75 1.44
CA THR A 88 8.40 7.97 0.86
C THR A 88 6.87 7.91 0.81
N GLY A 89 6.30 6.74 0.54
CA GLY A 89 4.85 6.52 0.39
C GLY A 89 4.18 6.31 1.74
N ASN A 90 4.48 5.19 2.36
CA ASN A 90 3.92 4.73 3.62
C ASN A 90 2.39 4.67 3.58
N ASP A 91 1.85 4.13 2.49
CA ASP A 91 0.42 4.20 2.18
C ASP A 91 -0.39 3.38 3.20
N LEU A 92 0.05 2.17 3.59
CA LEU A 92 -0.61 1.38 4.64
C LEU A 92 -0.55 2.07 6.01
N ALA A 93 0.60 2.63 6.39
CA ALA A 93 0.73 3.35 7.65
C ALA A 93 -0.24 4.55 7.74
N ARG A 94 -0.43 5.25 6.61
CA ARG A 94 -1.43 6.33 6.50
C ARG A 94 -2.86 5.81 6.64
N ALA A 95 -3.19 4.67 6.03
CA ALA A 95 -4.50 4.04 6.17
C ALA A 95 -4.79 3.64 7.63
N LEU A 96 -3.75 3.31 8.39
CA LEU A 96 -3.84 3.04 9.84
C LEU A 96 -3.81 4.30 10.71
N GLY A 97 -3.73 5.50 10.13
CA GLY A 97 -3.68 6.76 10.88
C GLY A 97 -2.32 7.08 11.51
N LEU A 98 -1.26 6.35 11.14
CA LEU A 98 0.09 6.58 11.67
C LEU A 98 0.75 7.81 11.01
N PRO A 99 1.46 8.65 11.77
CA PRO A 99 2.28 9.72 11.24
C PRO A 99 3.39 9.17 10.30
N PRO A 100 3.80 9.92 9.27
CA PRO A 100 4.84 9.46 8.34
C PRO A 100 6.27 9.47 8.91
N ASP A 101 6.49 10.11 10.03
CA ASP A 101 7.76 10.13 10.76
C ASP A 101 7.83 8.95 11.73
N PRO A 102 8.88 8.11 11.72
CA PRO A 102 8.95 6.91 12.54
C PRO A 102 8.97 7.17 14.05
N VAL A 103 9.50 8.30 14.50
CA VAL A 103 9.53 8.65 15.93
C VAL A 103 8.15 9.10 16.40
N ALA A 104 7.46 9.91 15.60
CA ALA A 104 6.08 10.27 15.87
C ALA A 104 5.16 9.02 15.84
N ALA A 105 5.35 8.12 14.87
CA ALA A 105 4.62 6.86 14.82
C ALA A 105 4.89 5.98 16.06
N ALA A 106 6.13 5.89 16.53
CA ALA A 106 6.48 5.16 17.76
C ALA A 106 5.77 5.74 18.99
N THR A 107 5.60 7.06 19.06
CA THR A 107 4.84 7.72 20.13
C THR A 107 3.37 7.28 20.12
N GLU A 108 2.73 7.25 18.96
CA GLU A 108 1.36 6.77 18.81
C GLU A 108 1.23 5.28 19.15
N LEU A 109 2.20 4.46 18.68
CA LEU A 109 2.23 3.02 18.91
C LEU A 109 2.41 2.65 20.39
N ALA A 110 3.00 3.51 21.20
CA ALA A 110 3.13 3.27 22.64
C ALA A 110 1.78 3.10 23.34
N GLY A 111 0.74 3.82 22.89
CA GLY A 111 -0.65 3.72 23.38
C GLY A 111 -1.62 2.95 22.47
N ALA A 112 -1.17 2.49 21.31
CA ALA A 112 -2.00 1.87 20.28
C ALA A 112 -2.62 0.54 20.72
N ARG A 113 -3.71 0.15 20.05
CA ARG A 113 -4.44 -1.11 20.31
C ARG A 113 -4.32 -2.06 19.11
N PRO A 114 -4.37 -3.39 19.35
CA PRO A 114 -4.47 -4.34 18.27
C PRO A 114 -5.76 -4.13 17.47
N ARG A 115 -5.62 -4.14 16.16
CA ARG A 115 -6.71 -4.09 15.18
C ARG A 115 -6.50 -5.20 14.15
N ALA A 116 -7.58 -5.82 13.67
CA ALA A 116 -7.52 -6.70 12.51
C ALA A 116 -7.18 -5.88 11.26
N LEU A 117 -6.36 -6.46 10.40
CA LEU A 117 -5.99 -5.93 9.10
C LEU A 117 -6.21 -7.01 8.06
N ASP A 118 -6.89 -6.64 7.00
CA ASP A 118 -7.08 -7.51 5.84
C ASP A 118 -5.87 -7.44 4.91
N LEU A 119 -5.66 -8.48 4.12
CA LEU A 119 -4.75 -8.49 2.98
C LEU A 119 -5.54 -8.85 1.72
N LEU A 120 -4.97 -8.57 0.56
CA LEU A 120 -5.53 -9.01 -0.72
C LEU A 120 -4.72 -10.21 -1.23
N ASP A 121 -5.41 -11.32 -1.52
CA ASP A 121 -4.87 -12.43 -2.27
C ASP A 121 -4.93 -12.11 -3.77
N CYS A 122 -3.77 -12.09 -4.40
CA CYS A 122 -3.61 -11.83 -5.83
C CYS A 122 -2.98 -13.04 -6.56
N GLY A 123 -3.15 -14.24 -6.02
CA GLY A 123 -2.57 -15.48 -6.52
C GLY A 123 -1.20 -15.77 -5.93
N PRO A 124 -0.09 -15.61 -6.68
CA PRO A 124 1.25 -15.95 -6.15
C PRO A 124 1.75 -14.97 -5.06
N ARG A 125 1.14 -13.81 -4.93
CA ARG A 125 1.52 -12.77 -3.96
C ARG A 125 0.31 -12.14 -3.30
N ARG A 126 0.53 -11.56 -2.12
CA ARG A 126 -0.45 -10.79 -1.36
C ARG A 126 -0.14 -9.30 -1.43
N ALA A 127 -1.17 -8.47 -1.43
CA ALA A 127 -1.03 -7.04 -1.27
C ALA A 127 -1.52 -6.59 0.11
N ALA A 128 -0.76 -5.72 0.73
CA ALA A 128 -1.17 -5.07 1.98
C ALA A 128 -2.03 -3.84 1.72
N ASN A 129 -1.73 -3.09 0.67
CA ASN A 129 -2.44 -1.87 0.30
C ASN A 129 -3.30 -2.02 -0.95
N GLY A 130 -2.78 -2.63 -2.04
CA GLY A 130 -3.59 -2.90 -3.21
C GLY A 130 -2.87 -3.01 -4.54
N VAL A 131 -3.68 -3.06 -5.60
CA VAL A 131 -3.26 -3.22 -6.99
C VAL A 131 -3.57 -1.95 -7.78
N ASN A 132 -2.59 -1.46 -8.51
CA ASN A 132 -2.72 -0.37 -9.47
C ASN A 132 -2.46 -0.87 -10.89
N ALA A 133 -3.41 -0.69 -11.80
CA ALA A 133 -3.24 -0.98 -13.22
C ALA A 133 -3.44 0.27 -14.08
N GLY A 134 -2.72 0.37 -15.19
CA GLY A 134 -2.87 1.41 -16.19
C GLY A 134 -1.88 2.56 -16.07
N PHE A 135 -2.35 3.78 -16.30
CA PHE A 135 -1.49 4.96 -16.50
C PHE A 135 -0.51 5.22 -15.35
N ALA A 136 -0.94 5.10 -14.10
CA ALA A 136 -0.06 5.34 -12.95
C ALA A 136 1.06 4.28 -12.85
N ALA A 137 0.76 3.03 -13.18
CA ALA A 137 1.73 1.94 -13.23
C ALA A 137 2.73 2.14 -14.38
N ALA A 138 2.24 2.45 -15.59
CA ALA A 138 3.08 2.73 -16.76
C ALA A 138 4.01 3.93 -16.55
N ALA A 139 3.53 5.00 -15.93
CA ALA A 139 4.34 6.18 -15.65
C ALA A 139 5.52 5.90 -14.72
N THR A 140 5.39 4.90 -13.86
CA THR A 140 6.46 4.52 -12.93
C THR A 140 7.63 3.86 -13.65
N ASP A 141 7.42 3.22 -14.80
CA ASP A 141 8.47 2.55 -15.57
C ASP A 141 9.34 3.54 -16.38
N VAL A 142 8.77 4.66 -16.78
CA VAL A 142 9.42 5.66 -17.65
C VAL A 142 10.24 6.69 -16.85
N LEU A 143 9.88 6.97 -15.60
CA LEU A 143 10.52 8.01 -14.80
C LEU A 143 11.77 7.52 -14.06
N SER A 144 12.87 8.23 -14.19
CA SER A 144 14.08 8.02 -13.37
C SER A 144 13.80 8.26 -11.87
N ARG A 145 14.52 7.54 -10.99
CA ARG A 145 14.36 7.63 -9.52
C ARG A 145 14.30 9.06 -8.95
N PRO A 146 15.17 10.02 -9.36
CA PRO A 146 15.12 11.39 -8.83
C PRO A 146 13.85 12.14 -9.26
N VAL A 147 13.33 11.90 -10.46
CA VAL A 147 12.10 12.53 -10.96
C VAL A 147 10.86 11.93 -10.25
N LYS A 148 10.87 10.62 -9.98
CA LYS A 148 9.85 9.96 -9.14
C LYS A 148 9.74 10.59 -7.76
N LYS A 149 10.88 10.85 -7.11
CA LYS A 149 10.96 11.41 -5.76
C LYS A 149 10.45 12.86 -5.70
N ALA A 150 10.72 13.66 -6.74
CA ALA A 150 10.35 15.09 -6.79
C ALA A 150 8.89 15.32 -7.20
N LEU A 151 8.37 14.54 -8.14
CA LEU A 151 7.13 14.87 -8.83
C LEU A 151 5.98 13.86 -8.58
N GLY A 152 6.27 12.60 -8.24
CA GLY A 152 5.28 11.53 -8.06
C GLY A 152 4.40 11.25 -9.30
N PRO A 153 3.59 10.19 -9.30
CA PRO A 153 2.78 9.78 -10.46
C PRO A 153 1.78 10.85 -10.95
N ALA A 154 1.23 11.66 -10.02
CA ALA A 154 0.30 12.72 -10.41
C ALA A 154 0.95 13.86 -11.18
N ALA A 155 2.23 14.15 -10.93
CA ALA A 155 2.94 15.18 -11.69
C ALA A 155 3.25 14.74 -13.13
N TYR A 156 3.36 13.43 -13.38
CA TYR A 156 3.42 12.92 -14.75
C TYR A 156 2.09 13.11 -15.49
N LEU A 157 0.95 12.86 -14.83
CA LEU A 157 -0.35 13.18 -15.40
C LEU A 157 -0.47 14.69 -15.69
N VAL A 158 -0.12 15.53 -14.72
CA VAL A 158 -0.15 17.00 -14.87
C VAL A 158 0.86 17.48 -15.91
N GLY A 159 2.08 16.96 -15.91
CA GLY A 159 3.15 17.30 -16.86
C GLY A 159 2.83 16.83 -18.28
N GLY A 160 2.37 15.61 -18.43
CA GLY A 160 1.96 15.04 -19.71
C GLY A 160 0.78 15.79 -20.33
N LEU A 161 -0.22 16.16 -19.53
CA LEU A 161 -1.35 16.95 -19.98
C LEU A 161 -0.93 18.37 -20.40
N ARG A 162 0.01 19.00 -19.67
CA ARG A 162 0.59 20.31 -20.09
C ARG A 162 1.41 20.20 -21.35
N ALA A 163 2.05 19.07 -21.60
CA ALA A 163 2.79 18.79 -22.82
C ALA A 163 1.92 18.32 -24.00
N GLY A 164 0.59 18.26 -23.81
CA GLY A 164 -0.34 17.79 -24.85
C GLY A 164 -0.29 16.28 -25.09
N VAL A 165 0.34 15.50 -24.22
CA VAL A 165 0.42 14.05 -24.35
C VAL A 165 -0.88 13.42 -23.86
N ASN A 166 -1.55 12.67 -24.73
CA ASN A 166 -2.68 11.83 -24.35
C ASN A 166 -2.16 10.57 -23.63
N PRO A 167 -2.54 10.33 -22.37
CA PRO A 167 -2.21 9.07 -21.72
C PRO A 167 -2.84 7.90 -22.48
N PRO A 168 -2.15 6.76 -22.57
CA PRO A 168 -2.70 5.55 -23.16
C PRO A 168 -3.96 5.09 -22.42
N THR A 169 -4.83 4.39 -23.13
CA THR A 169 -6.01 3.73 -22.59
C THR A 169 -5.96 2.25 -22.94
N TRP A 170 -6.68 1.47 -22.19
CA TRP A 170 -6.74 0.01 -22.35
C TRP A 170 -8.17 -0.47 -22.16
N PRO A 171 -8.59 -1.54 -22.84
CA PRO A 171 -9.82 -2.22 -22.50
C PRO A 171 -9.71 -2.79 -21.08
N ALA A 172 -10.76 -2.61 -20.31
CA ALA A 172 -10.88 -3.16 -18.97
C ALA A 172 -12.29 -3.66 -18.70
N ARG A 173 -12.39 -4.83 -18.07
CA ARG A 173 -13.63 -5.38 -17.52
C ARG A 173 -13.36 -5.71 -16.05
N VAL A 174 -14.15 -5.11 -15.18
CA VAL A 174 -14.06 -5.32 -13.73
C VAL A 174 -15.42 -5.80 -13.24
N GLU A 175 -15.42 -6.87 -12.45
CA GLU A 175 -16.61 -7.44 -11.87
C GLU A 175 -16.44 -7.63 -10.35
N VAL A 176 -17.43 -7.17 -9.58
CA VAL A 176 -17.52 -7.32 -8.13
C VAL A 176 -18.97 -7.62 -7.77
N ASP A 177 -19.25 -8.74 -7.12
CA ASP A 177 -20.60 -9.16 -6.69
C ASP A 177 -21.64 -9.06 -7.84
N GLY A 178 -21.28 -9.53 -9.04
CA GLY A 178 -22.14 -9.51 -10.21
C GLY A 178 -22.35 -8.13 -10.86
N ARG A 179 -21.80 -7.07 -10.27
CA ARG A 179 -21.78 -5.73 -10.88
C ARG A 179 -20.57 -5.61 -11.79
N VAL A 180 -20.78 -5.16 -13.01
CA VAL A 180 -19.74 -5.06 -14.04
C VAL A 180 -19.55 -3.61 -14.46
N VAL A 181 -18.28 -3.21 -14.57
CA VAL A 181 -17.83 -1.99 -15.24
C VAL A 181 -16.92 -2.41 -16.38
N GLU A 182 -17.27 -2.05 -17.62
CA GLU A 182 -16.55 -2.46 -18.83
C GLU A 182 -16.38 -1.28 -19.79
N GLY A 183 -15.23 -1.21 -20.45
CA GLY A 183 -14.91 -0.20 -21.46
C GLY A 183 -13.46 0.22 -21.46
N GLU A 184 -13.13 1.22 -22.27
CA GLU A 184 -11.80 1.84 -22.29
C GLU A 184 -11.54 2.62 -20.99
N ALA A 185 -10.42 2.34 -20.33
CA ALA A 185 -10.04 2.97 -19.08
C ALA A 185 -8.58 3.47 -19.09
N LEU A 186 -8.32 4.50 -18.30
CA LEU A 186 -7.00 5.05 -18.02
C LEU A 186 -6.33 4.28 -16.89
N ALA A 187 -7.10 3.80 -15.92
CA ALA A 187 -6.62 3.07 -14.77
C ALA A 187 -7.72 2.25 -14.10
N VAL A 188 -7.30 1.17 -13.46
CA VAL A 188 -8.07 0.40 -12.49
C VAL A 188 -7.25 0.32 -11.21
N VAL A 189 -7.88 0.62 -10.06
CA VAL A 189 -7.27 0.52 -8.74
C VAL A 189 -8.13 -0.43 -7.91
N VAL A 190 -7.51 -1.47 -7.36
CA VAL A 190 -8.13 -2.38 -6.38
C VAL A 190 -7.44 -2.12 -5.05
N GLY A 191 -8.18 -1.56 -4.10
CA GLY A 191 -7.67 -1.11 -2.81
C GLY A 191 -8.15 -1.98 -1.65
N ASN A 192 -7.22 -2.37 -0.79
CA ASN A 192 -7.47 -2.69 0.60
C ASN A 192 -7.54 -1.39 1.40
N GLY A 193 -6.52 -0.54 1.23
CA GLY A 193 -6.50 0.82 1.75
C GLY A 193 -6.87 1.89 0.71
N GLY A 194 -7.10 3.10 1.18
CA GLY A 194 -7.53 4.22 0.34
C GLY A 194 -6.38 5.09 -0.20
N SER A 195 -5.20 5.00 0.39
CA SER A 195 -4.02 5.81 0.03
C SER A 195 -3.12 5.08 -0.96
N PHE A 196 -2.68 5.79 -2.00
CA PHE A 196 -1.82 5.25 -3.03
C PHE A 196 -0.77 6.27 -3.48
N GLY A 197 0.42 5.78 -3.82
CA GLY A 197 1.47 6.59 -4.42
C GLY A 197 1.93 7.76 -3.57
N GLY A 198 2.04 7.56 -2.26
CA GLY A 198 2.57 8.52 -1.32
C GLY A 198 1.55 9.53 -0.82
N GLY A 199 0.44 9.06 -0.31
CA GLY A 199 -0.57 9.85 0.40
C GLY A 199 -1.56 10.55 -0.53
N ARG A 200 -1.89 9.94 -1.66
CA ARG A 200 -3.05 10.32 -2.46
C ARG A 200 -4.21 9.41 -2.10
N TRP A 201 -5.27 10.01 -1.61
CA TRP A 201 -6.48 9.31 -1.23
C TRP A 201 -7.34 9.05 -2.48
N LEU A 202 -7.02 7.98 -3.22
CA LEU A 202 -7.77 7.60 -4.42
C LEU A 202 -9.13 7.01 -4.08
N ILE A 203 -9.20 6.26 -2.97
CA ILE A 203 -10.42 5.64 -2.44
C ILE A 203 -10.55 6.02 -0.95
N PRO A 204 -10.97 7.26 -0.63
CA PRO A 204 -10.90 7.80 0.73
C PRO A 204 -11.73 7.05 1.77
N ASP A 205 -12.73 6.29 1.33
CA ASP A 205 -13.66 5.58 2.21
C ASP A 205 -13.28 4.09 2.42
N ALA A 206 -12.15 3.64 1.83
CA ALA A 206 -11.66 2.28 2.03
C ALA A 206 -11.12 2.08 3.45
N ASP A 207 -11.49 0.97 4.07
CA ASP A 207 -11.05 0.56 5.41
C ASP A 207 -10.30 -0.77 5.33
N VAL A 208 -9.06 -0.79 5.77
CA VAL A 208 -8.14 -1.94 5.71
C VAL A 208 -8.53 -3.13 6.61
N GLY A 209 -9.68 -3.11 7.26
CA GLY A 209 -10.08 -4.16 8.21
C GLY A 209 -11.59 -4.42 8.23
N ASP A 210 -12.32 -4.15 7.14
CA ASP A 210 -13.77 -4.34 7.05
C ASP A 210 -14.18 -5.57 6.23
N GLY A 211 -13.22 -6.37 5.77
CA GLY A 211 -13.45 -7.59 4.98
C GLY A 211 -13.80 -7.32 3.52
N LEU A 212 -13.61 -6.10 3.01
CA LEU A 212 -13.98 -5.71 1.67
C LEU A 212 -12.80 -5.07 0.93
N LEU A 213 -12.75 -5.24 -0.38
CA LEU A 213 -11.93 -4.45 -1.28
C LEU A 213 -12.78 -3.39 -1.99
N ASP A 214 -12.14 -2.30 -2.31
CA ASP A 214 -12.73 -1.23 -3.09
C ASP A 214 -12.08 -1.15 -4.47
N VAL A 215 -12.89 -1.10 -5.54
CA VAL A 215 -12.39 -0.93 -6.90
C VAL A 215 -12.81 0.42 -7.45
N LEU A 216 -11.83 1.15 -7.97
CA LEU A 216 -12.02 2.41 -8.68
C LEU A 216 -11.62 2.22 -10.14
N VAL A 217 -12.52 2.52 -11.06
CA VAL A 217 -12.24 2.56 -12.48
C VAL A 217 -12.18 4.01 -12.94
N VAL A 218 -11.14 4.38 -13.69
CA VAL A 218 -10.99 5.71 -14.31
C VAL A 218 -11.24 5.56 -15.82
N PRO A 219 -12.45 5.84 -16.32
CA PRO A 219 -12.78 5.68 -17.74
C PRO A 219 -11.96 6.60 -18.64
N ALA A 220 -11.69 6.16 -19.87
CA ALA A 220 -10.97 6.94 -20.88
C ALA A 220 -11.64 8.27 -21.23
N GLY A 221 -12.98 8.31 -21.19
CA GLY A 221 -13.79 9.49 -21.49
C GLY A 221 -13.78 10.58 -20.42
N VAL A 222 -13.19 10.35 -19.26
CA VAL A 222 -13.15 11.36 -18.20
C VAL A 222 -12.23 12.53 -18.58
N SER A 223 -12.62 13.74 -18.21
CA SER A 223 -11.81 14.93 -18.45
C SER A 223 -10.48 14.85 -17.71
N LYS A 224 -9.38 14.74 -18.45
CA LYS A 224 -8.01 14.66 -17.93
C LYS A 224 -7.63 15.93 -17.15
N ALA A 225 -8.10 17.09 -17.62
CA ALA A 225 -7.90 18.36 -16.92
C ALA A 225 -8.64 18.37 -15.55
N ARG A 226 -9.80 17.73 -15.47
CA ARG A 226 -10.55 17.55 -14.23
C ARG A 226 -9.78 16.62 -13.26
N LEU A 227 -9.32 15.46 -13.75
CA LEU A 227 -8.48 14.54 -12.95
C LEU A 227 -7.24 15.25 -12.41
N ALA A 228 -6.49 15.94 -13.28
CA ALA A 228 -5.28 16.66 -12.90
C ALA A 228 -5.55 17.73 -11.84
N ARG A 229 -6.66 18.47 -11.96
CA ARG A 229 -7.07 19.50 -10.99
C ARG A 229 -7.35 18.89 -9.60
N HIS A 230 -8.14 17.82 -9.55
CA HIS A 230 -8.47 17.12 -8.31
C HIS A 230 -7.21 16.53 -7.63
N LEU A 231 -6.35 15.86 -8.40
CA LEU A 231 -5.10 15.31 -7.86
C LEU A 231 -4.13 16.37 -7.37
N ALA A 232 -4.04 17.52 -8.06
CA ALA A 232 -3.16 18.61 -7.67
C ALA A 232 -3.65 19.40 -6.46
N ARG A 233 -4.97 19.62 -6.36
CA ARG A 233 -5.57 20.45 -5.31
C ARG A 233 -5.91 19.64 -4.06
N ASP A 234 -6.59 18.52 -4.25
CA ASP A 234 -7.26 17.79 -3.18
C ASP A 234 -6.54 16.46 -2.84
N ARG A 235 -5.52 16.09 -3.63
CA ARG A 235 -4.82 14.78 -3.57
C ARG A 235 -5.81 13.59 -3.66
N ARG A 236 -6.96 13.79 -4.30
CA ARG A 236 -8.06 12.84 -4.46
C ARG A 236 -8.48 12.77 -5.92
N LEU A 237 -9.22 11.76 -6.30
CA LEU A 237 -9.92 11.68 -7.58
C LEU A 237 -11.37 12.16 -7.43
N PRO A 238 -12.05 12.54 -8.54
CA PRO A 238 -13.47 12.89 -8.52
C PRO A 238 -14.32 11.77 -7.91
N GLY A 239 -15.29 12.15 -7.07
CA GLY A 239 -16.12 11.19 -6.33
C GLY A 239 -17.18 10.46 -7.15
N ASP A 240 -17.45 10.93 -8.37
CA ASP A 240 -18.43 10.36 -9.32
C ASP A 240 -17.83 9.31 -10.28
N LEU A 241 -16.56 8.94 -10.11
CA LEU A 241 -15.97 7.85 -10.88
C LEU A 241 -16.59 6.50 -10.48
N PRO A 242 -16.70 5.54 -11.42
CA PRO A 242 -17.21 4.21 -11.12
C PRO A 242 -16.45 3.55 -9.98
N ARG A 243 -17.20 3.11 -8.96
CA ARG A 243 -16.69 2.37 -7.81
C ARG A 243 -17.50 1.11 -7.58
N LEU A 244 -16.80 0.04 -7.27
CA LEU A 244 -17.36 -1.24 -6.85
C LEU A 244 -16.74 -1.61 -5.52
N ARG A 245 -17.46 -2.36 -4.69
CA ARG A 245 -17.00 -2.83 -3.40
C ARG A 245 -17.54 -4.21 -3.12
N GLY A 246 -16.71 -5.10 -2.60
CA GLY A 246 -17.08 -6.47 -2.27
C GLY A 246 -15.90 -7.28 -1.74
N PRO A 247 -16.11 -8.56 -1.42
CA PRO A 247 -15.07 -9.44 -0.88
C PRO A 247 -14.08 -9.93 -1.95
N ALA A 248 -14.45 -9.83 -3.23
CA ALA A 248 -13.61 -10.25 -4.34
C ALA A 248 -13.89 -9.44 -5.60
N ALA A 249 -12.88 -9.30 -6.44
CA ALA A 249 -12.96 -8.66 -7.76
C ALA A 249 -12.33 -9.55 -8.83
N THR A 250 -12.93 -9.57 -10.03
CA THR A 250 -12.29 -10.07 -11.24
C THR A 250 -11.88 -8.88 -12.09
N VAL A 251 -10.62 -8.84 -12.53
CA VAL A 251 -10.06 -7.76 -13.34
C VAL A 251 -9.46 -8.36 -14.60
N VAL A 252 -10.03 -8.01 -15.75
CA VAL A 252 -9.54 -8.44 -17.06
C VAL A 252 -9.07 -7.21 -17.82
N THR A 253 -7.78 -7.13 -18.09
CA THR A 253 -7.16 -6.01 -18.80
C THR A 253 -5.72 -6.35 -19.19
N ASP A 254 -5.19 -5.65 -20.21
CA ASP A 254 -3.78 -5.69 -20.63
C ASP A 254 -2.97 -4.52 -20.04
N MET A 255 -3.51 -3.82 -19.07
CA MET A 255 -2.82 -2.70 -18.42
C MET A 255 -1.53 -3.17 -17.73
N PRO A 256 -0.44 -2.39 -17.81
CA PRO A 256 0.68 -2.59 -16.88
C PRO A 256 0.18 -2.49 -15.44
N CYS A 257 0.61 -3.40 -14.59
CA CYS A 257 0.08 -3.57 -13.25
C CYS A 257 1.19 -3.51 -12.20
N ARG A 258 0.84 -3.02 -11.00
CA ARG A 258 1.70 -3.01 -9.82
C ARG A 258 0.93 -3.43 -8.59
N LEU A 259 1.57 -4.28 -7.80
CA LEU A 259 1.11 -4.77 -6.51
C LEU A 259 1.91 -4.07 -5.42
N ASP A 260 1.29 -3.27 -4.57
CA ASP A 260 1.94 -2.41 -3.55
C ASP A 260 3.12 -1.56 -4.08
N GLY A 261 3.10 -1.26 -5.38
CA GLY A 261 4.16 -0.50 -6.06
C GLY A 261 5.17 -1.34 -6.83
N GLU A 262 5.22 -2.67 -6.64
CA GLU A 262 6.11 -3.58 -7.36
C GLU A 262 5.47 -4.07 -8.68
N PRO A 263 6.25 -4.25 -9.77
CA PRO A 263 5.73 -4.77 -11.03
C PRO A 263 5.08 -6.14 -10.83
N PHE A 264 3.88 -6.29 -11.36
CA PHE A 264 3.11 -7.52 -11.19
C PHE A 264 2.25 -7.80 -12.45
N PRO A 265 2.05 -9.04 -12.89
CA PRO A 265 1.07 -9.36 -13.92
C PRO A 265 -0.34 -9.03 -13.40
N THR A 266 -1.26 -8.74 -14.30
CA THR A 266 -2.66 -8.52 -13.90
C THR A 266 -3.16 -9.77 -13.17
N PRO A 267 -3.64 -9.64 -11.91
CA PRO A 267 -3.95 -10.80 -11.08
C PRO A 267 -5.15 -11.61 -11.56
N GLY A 268 -5.98 -11.08 -12.48
CA GLY A 268 -7.21 -11.73 -12.94
C GLY A 268 -8.29 -11.77 -11.86
N SER A 269 -7.96 -12.34 -10.70
CA SER A 269 -8.83 -12.35 -9.51
C SER A 269 -8.08 -11.78 -8.31
N VAL A 270 -8.79 -10.98 -7.51
CA VAL A 270 -8.31 -10.44 -6.23
C VAL A 270 -9.36 -10.75 -5.17
N THR A 271 -8.96 -11.37 -4.08
CA THR A 271 -9.87 -11.74 -2.99
C THR A 271 -9.37 -11.18 -1.67
N VAL A 272 -10.26 -10.71 -0.82
CA VAL A 272 -9.90 -10.27 0.52
C VAL A 272 -9.60 -11.48 1.41
N LEU A 273 -8.55 -11.38 2.21
CA LEU A 273 -8.20 -12.27 3.31
C LEU A 273 -8.53 -11.52 4.62
N PRO A 274 -9.74 -11.69 5.16
CA PRO A 274 -10.19 -10.90 6.30
C PRO A 274 -9.39 -11.21 7.56
N GLY A 275 -8.96 -10.16 8.27
CA GLY A 275 -8.20 -10.30 9.51
C GLY A 275 -6.90 -11.08 9.36
N ALA A 276 -6.29 -11.03 8.16
CA ALA A 276 -5.07 -11.77 7.86
C ALA A 276 -3.92 -11.44 8.81
N TRP A 277 -3.89 -10.21 9.31
CA TRP A 277 -2.94 -9.74 10.32
C TRP A 277 -3.63 -9.12 11.52
N ARG A 278 -2.87 -9.02 12.61
CA ARG A 278 -3.16 -8.09 13.71
C ARG A 278 -2.12 -6.99 13.69
N VAL A 279 -2.56 -5.73 13.65
CA VAL A 279 -1.67 -4.57 13.63
C VAL A 279 -1.94 -3.66 14.81
N LEU A 280 -0.92 -2.93 15.26
CA LEU A 280 -1.11 -1.82 16.19
C LEU A 280 -1.55 -0.57 15.43
N ALA A 281 -2.69 -0.01 15.84
CA ALA A 281 -3.19 1.25 15.30
C ALA A 281 -3.55 2.22 16.42
N PRO A 282 -3.42 3.53 16.22
CA PRO A 282 -3.97 4.54 17.12
C PRO A 282 -5.48 4.31 17.36
N ALA A 283 -6.00 4.78 18.50
CA ALA A 283 -7.40 4.64 18.89
C ALA A 283 -8.32 5.57 18.08
#